data_4d4cdc6fba15afeae11cd9775dd11110
#
_entry.id   4d4cdc6fba15afeae11cd9775dd11110
#
_cell.length_a   1.000
_cell.length_b   1.000
_cell.length_c   1.000
_cell.angle_alpha   90.00
_cell.angle_beta   90.00
_cell.angle_gamma   90.00
#
_symmetry.space_group_name_H-M   'P 1'
#
loop_
_entity.id
_entity.type
_entity.pdbx_description
1 polymer ?
#
loop_
_entity_poly.entity_id
_entity_poly.type
_entity_poly.pdbx_seq_one_letter_code
_entity_poly.pdbx_strand_id
1 'polypeptide(L)'
;MCELLAMSCRHPARLTSSLTALAAHADGDSRNRDGWGLAFYQGRDVALYRDTTPADTCPLVPWLEANGPATTLSLGYIRHATQGAINLANTGPFARELNGRMQVFAHNGNLKNLVHSSPINSGCFQPVGETDSALAFCLLLDRIRQLPHARGQLPSLQARLDTVAEVALALRALGPASFLYADSDVLFVHADRRRQPLTGQVTAPALYRLECPAGREPLLVRDCESEEAATAQRVILLASVPLTQEAWIPMREGEVLAIRQGEIIATVQL
;
A
#
# COMPACT_ATOMS: atom_id res chain seq x y z
N MET A 1 -7.88 -2.38 13.06
CA MET A 1 -6.81 -2.73 12.08
C MET A 1 -6.62 -1.55 11.15
N CYS A 2 -5.42 -1.36 10.64
CA CYS A 2 -5.07 -0.26 9.74
C CYS A 2 -5.89 -0.30 8.44
N GLU A 3 -5.93 0.81 7.69
CA GLU A 3 -6.53 0.85 6.37
C GLU A 3 -5.47 1.13 5.31
N LEU A 4 -5.62 0.48 4.16
CA LEU A 4 -4.73 0.56 3.01
C LEU A 4 -5.45 1.19 1.83
N LEU A 5 -4.72 1.98 1.06
CA LEU A 5 -5.15 2.62 -0.17
C LEU A 5 -3.99 2.62 -1.17
N ALA A 6 -4.24 2.38 -2.44
CA ALA A 6 -3.28 2.62 -3.50
C ALA A 6 -3.95 2.97 -4.82
N MET A 7 -3.22 3.70 -5.64
CA MET A 7 -3.56 3.98 -7.04
C MET A 7 -2.37 3.60 -7.92
N SER A 8 -2.65 2.88 -8.99
CA SER A 8 -1.76 2.75 -10.14
C SER A 8 -2.51 3.20 -11.38
N CYS A 9 -1.93 4.11 -12.16
CA CYS A 9 -2.56 4.61 -13.37
C CYS A 9 -1.54 4.79 -14.51
N ARG A 10 -2.04 4.86 -15.74
CA ARG A 10 -1.22 4.94 -16.94
C ARG A 10 -0.60 6.33 -17.11
N HIS A 11 -1.37 7.37 -16.91
CA HIS A 11 -0.94 8.77 -16.99
C HIS A 11 -1.03 9.41 -15.62
N PRO A 12 -0.16 10.37 -15.29
CA PRO A 12 -0.23 11.04 -13.98
C PRO A 12 -1.62 11.61 -13.72
N ALA A 13 -2.15 11.33 -12.53
CA ALA A 13 -3.45 11.79 -12.07
C ALA A 13 -3.42 12.04 -10.56
N ARG A 14 -4.41 12.77 -10.05
CA ARG A 14 -4.58 13.03 -8.63
C ARG A 14 -5.61 12.09 -8.03
N LEU A 15 -5.26 11.57 -6.88
CA LEU A 15 -6.17 10.80 -6.05
C LEU A 15 -6.95 11.78 -5.15
N THR A 16 -8.24 11.95 -5.39
CA THR A 16 -9.09 12.92 -4.69
C THR A 16 -10.02 12.25 -3.70
N SER A 17 -10.24 12.90 -2.54
CA SER A 17 -11.21 12.48 -1.49
C SER A 17 -11.09 11.03 -1.00
N SER A 18 -10.04 10.32 -1.36
CA SER A 18 -9.91 8.88 -1.11
C SER A 18 -9.44 8.58 0.31
N LEU A 19 -8.52 9.38 0.85
CA LEU A 19 -8.07 9.22 2.23
C LEU A 19 -9.15 9.71 3.19
N THR A 20 -9.84 10.80 2.85
CA THR A 20 -11.01 11.29 3.60
C THR A 20 -12.12 10.26 3.61
N ALA A 21 -12.44 9.65 2.46
CA ALA A 21 -13.43 8.57 2.36
C ALA A 21 -13.00 7.34 3.18
N LEU A 22 -11.72 6.95 3.09
CA LEU A 22 -11.19 5.83 3.85
C LEU A 22 -11.24 6.11 5.37
N ALA A 23 -10.95 7.34 5.79
CA ALA A 23 -11.06 7.76 7.19
C ALA A 23 -12.50 7.73 7.69
N ALA A 24 -13.47 8.11 6.85
CA ALA A 24 -14.90 8.07 7.18
C ALA A 24 -15.44 6.65 7.33
N HIS A 25 -14.89 5.68 6.60
CA HIS A 25 -15.22 4.25 6.74
C HIS A 25 -14.57 3.58 7.95
N ALA A 26 -13.64 4.24 8.60
CA ALA A 26 -13.02 3.76 9.83
C ALA A 26 -13.97 3.92 11.03
N ASP A 27 -15.16 3.40 10.91
CA ASP A 27 -16.31 3.28 11.82
C ASP A 27 -16.37 4.14 13.09
N GLY A 28 -17.59 4.59 13.39
CA GLY A 28 -18.06 5.44 14.50
C GLY A 28 -17.53 5.17 15.93
N ASP A 29 -16.71 4.16 16.16
CA ASP A 29 -15.92 3.91 17.35
C ASP A 29 -14.42 4.25 17.17
N SER A 30 -14.11 5.05 16.18
CA SER A 30 -12.87 5.82 16.00
C SER A 30 -11.54 5.08 16.27
N ARG A 31 -11.38 3.86 15.79
CA ARG A 31 -10.18 3.04 16.08
C ARG A 31 -8.99 3.34 15.15
N ASN A 32 -9.20 4.00 14.00
CA ASN A 32 -8.16 4.32 13.01
C ASN A 32 -7.77 5.79 13.12
N ARG A 33 -7.35 6.22 14.31
CA ARG A 33 -7.03 7.62 14.64
C ARG A 33 -5.59 7.83 15.10
N ASP A 34 -4.73 6.83 14.90
CA ASP A 34 -3.37 6.81 15.47
C ASP A 34 -2.32 7.27 14.46
N GLY A 35 -2.75 7.96 13.40
CA GLY A 35 -1.92 8.54 12.36
C GLY A 35 -2.32 8.10 10.96
N TRP A 36 -1.73 8.75 9.98
CA TRP A 36 -1.95 8.49 8.55
C TRP A 36 -0.70 8.81 7.74
N GLY A 37 -0.69 8.40 6.48
CA GLY A 37 0.34 8.80 5.53
C GLY A 37 -0.07 8.59 4.09
N LEU A 38 0.53 9.41 3.22
CA LEU A 38 0.41 9.36 1.77
C LEU A 38 1.79 9.40 1.13
N ALA A 39 2.01 8.55 0.15
CA ALA A 39 3.22 8.48 -0.66
C ALA A 39 2.83 8.67 -2.13
N PHE A 40 3.45 9.63 -2.80
CA PHE A 40 3.26 9.93 -4.22
C PHE A 40 4.58 9.77 -4.95
N TYR A 41 4.66 8.82 -5.86
CA TYR A 41 5.87 8.63 -6.65
C TYR A 41 6.09 9.73 -7.68
N GLN A 42 7.34 10.16 -7.78
CA GLN A 42 7.85 11.09 -8.79
C GLN A 42 9.07 10.43 -9.46
N GLY A 43 8.81 9.63 -10.48
CA GLY A 43 9.85 8.80 -11.08
C GLY A 43 10.40 7.75 -10.10
N ARG A 44 11.68 7.87 -9.72
CA ARG A 44 12.33 6.94 -8.77
C ARG A 44 12.22 7.37 -7.32
N ASP A 45 11.79 8.59 -7.07
CA ASP A 45 11.67 9.19 -5.75
C ASP A 45 10.20 9.24 -5.32
N VAL A 46 9.95 9.62 -4.06
CA VAL A 46 8.63 9.67 -3.47
C VAL A 46 8.46 10.90 -2.58
N ALA A 47 7.39 11.66 -2.81
CA ALA A 47 6.92 12.65 -1.84
C ALA A 47 6.11 11.90 -0.77
N LEU A 48 6.61 11.90 0.47
CA LEU A 48 6.04 11.19 1.60
C LEU A 48 5.53 12.16 2.65
N TYR A 49 4.24 12.09 2.95
CA TYR A 49 3.56 12.86 4.00
C TYR A 49 3.03 11.92 5.06
N ARG A 50 3.31 12.19 6.33
CA ARG A 50 2.82 11.38 7.46
C ARG A 50 2.57 12.26 8.66
N ASP A 51 1.53 11.94 9.40
CA ASP A 51 1.20 12.58 10.67
C ASP A 51 0.67 11.55 11.66
N THR A 52 0.78 11.85 12.94
CA THR A 52 0.23 11.05 14.05
C THR A 52 -1.14 11.53 14.50
N THR A 53 -1.63 12.66 13.98
CA THR A 53 -3.00 13.12 14.20
C THR A 53 -4.00 12.29 13.40
N PRO A 54 -5.27 12.22 13.81
CA PRO A 54 -6.30 11.54 13.03
C PRO A 54 -6.48 12.16 11.64
N ALA A 55 -6.64 11.31 10.61
CA ALA A 55 -6.78 11.77 9.22
C ALA A 55 -8.04 12.63 9.00
N ASP A 56 -9.12 12.33 9.70
CA ASP A 56 -10.41 13.04 9.60
C ASP A 56 -10.38 14.48 10.14
N THR A 57 -9.42 14.79 11.02
CA THR A 57 -9.27 16.11 11.63
C THR A 57 -8.03 16.87 11.19
N CYS A 58 -7.13 16.22 10.42
CA CYS A 58 -5.90 16.83 9.96
C CYS A 58 -6.15 17.70 8.71
N PRO A 59 -5.90 19.03 8.76
CA PRO A 59 -6.16 19.91 7.63
C PRO A 59 -5.25 19.65 6.41
N LEU A 60 -4.14 18.94 6.62
CA LEU A 60 -3.24 18.56 5.53
C LEU A 60 -3.85 17.50 4.60
N VAL A 61 -4.74 16.63 5.10
CA VAL A 61 -5.38 15.59 4.29
C VAL A 61 -6.21 16.19 3.15
N PRO A 62 -7.24 17.01 3.40
CA PRO A 62 -8.02 17.61 2.31
C PRO A 62 -7.17 18.55 1.44
N TRP A 63 -6.14 19.18 1.99
CA TRP A 63 -5.23 19.99 1.19
C TRP A 63 -4.43 19.14 0.19
N LEU A 64 -3.89 18.00 0.62
CA LEU A 64 -3.17 17.06 -0.25
C LEU A 64 -4.08 16.43 -1.31
N GLU A 65 -5.33 16.13 -0.97
CA GLU A 65 -6.31 15.62 -1.92
C GLU A 65 -6.66 16.66 -3.01
N ALA A 66 -6.65 17.95 -2.66
CA ALA A 66 -6.93 19.03 -3.61
C ALA A 66 -5.68 19.48 -4.39
N ASN A 67 -4.51 19.49 -3.77
CA ASN A 67 -3.30 20.15 -4.27
C ASN A 67 -2.08 19.20 -4.38
N GLY A 68 -2.22 17.95 -3.98
CA GLY A 68 -1.15 16.96 -4.03
C GLY A 68 -0.62 16.73 -5.44
N PRO A 69 0.57 16.17 -5.61
CA PRO A 69 1.16 15.97 -6.92
C PRO A 69 0.37 14.94 -7.73
N ALA A 70 0.18 15.21 -9.03
CA ALA A 70 -0.25 14.19 -9.96
C ALA A 70 0.83 13.10 -10.06
N THR A 71 0.42 11.84 -10.06
CA THR A 71 1.32 10.69 -10.04
C THR A 71 0.72 9.48 -10.74
N THR A 72 1.55 8.58 -11.21
CA THR A 72 1.12 7.28 -11.74
C THR A 72 1.01 6.20 -10.65
N LEU A 73 1.56 6.46 -9.45
CA LEU A 73 1.60 5.48 -8.38
C LEU A 73 1.56 6.18 -7.02
N SER A 74 0.58 5.86 -6.20
CA SER A 74 0.47 6.36 -4.84
C SER A 74 0.02 5.27 -3.86
N LEU A 75 0.44 5.42 -2.60
CA LEU A 75 0.02 4.58 -1.48
C LEU A 75 -0.50 5.46 -0.34
N GLY A 76 -1.63 5.06 0.23
CA GLY A 76 -2.22 5.67 1.42
C GLY A 76 -2.34 4.67 2.56
N TYR A 77 -2.27 5.19 3.78
CA TYR A 77 -2.31 4.41 5.00
C TYR A 77 -3.02 5.17 6.11
N ILE A 78 -3.91 4.49 6.82
CA ILE A 78 -4.46 4.99 8.09
C ILE A 78 -4.11 3.98 9.19
N ARG A 79 -3.52 4.49 10.25
CA ARG A 79 -3.03 3.68 11.35
C ARG A 79 -4.10 3.41 12.39
N HIS A 80 -4.16 2.16 12.81
CA HIS A 80 -4.72 1.72 14.07
C HIS A 80 -3.61 1.03 14.88
N ALA A 81 -3.18 1.65 15.96
CA ALA A 81 -2.08 1.16 16.76
C ALA A 81 -2.52 -0.05 17.60
N THR A 82 -2.02 -1.22 17.22
CA THR A 82 -2.10 -2.46 18.01
C THR A 82 -0.78 -2.78 18.69
N GLN A 83 0.33 -2.26 18.14
CA GLN A 83 1.69 -2.42 18.65
C GLN A 83 2.46 -1.10 18.46
N GLY A 84 3.37 -0.82 19.37
CA GLY A 84 4.25 0.36 19.36
C GLY A 84 3.52 1.67 19.69
N ALA A 85 4.30 2.65 20.10
CA ALA A 85 3.80 3.99 20.46
C ALA A 85 3.21 4.74 19.26
N ILE A 86 2.32 5.72 19.51
CA ILE A 86 1.81 6.65 18.48
C ILE A 86 2.90 7.68 18.20
N ASN A 87 3.67 7.43 17.14
CA ASN A 87 4.74 8.31 16.66
C ASN A 87 4.97 8.09 15.15
N LEU A 88 5.75 8.97 14.51
CA LEU A 88 6.04 8.89 13.06
C LEU A 88 6.85 7.64 12.68
N ALA A 89 7.71 7.14 13.56
CA ALA A 89 8.52 5.94 13.30
C ALA A 89 7.63 4.70 13.11
N ASN A 90 6.46 4.69 13.75
CA ASN A 90 5.48 3.61 13.73
C ASN A 90 4.31 3.86 12.77
N THR A 91 4.29 5.00 12.05
CA THR A 91 3.21 5.38 11.12
C THR A 91 3.64 5.14 9.68
N GLY A 92 2.92 4.27 8.97
CA GLY A 92 3.12 4.00 7.54
C GLY A 92 2.53 5.10 6.62
N PRO A 93 2.74 4.99 5.31
CA PRO A 93 3.58 4.00 4.67
C PRO A 93 5.06 4.21 5.01
N PHE A 94 5.80 3.11 5.12
CA PHE A 94 7.24 3.14 5.36
C PHE A 94 7.99 3.29 4.04
N ALA A 95 9.07 4.06 4.02
CA ALA A 95 9.88 4.25 2.82
C ALA A 95 11.37 4.04 3.12
N ARG A 96 12.08 3.42 2.18
CA ARG A 96 13.53 3.19 2.19
C ARG A 96 14.07 3.26 0.78
N GLU A 97 15.29 3.73 0.66
CA GLU A 97 16.03 3.64 -0.60
C GLU A 97 16.61 2.23 -0.78
N LEU A 98 16.50 1.69 -2.00
CA LEU A 98 17.20 0.49 -2.44
C LEU A 98 17.54 0.61 -3.93
N ASN A 99 18.84 0.49 -4.26
CA ASN A 99 19.34 0.52 -5.63
C ASN A 99 18.99 1.79 -6.44
N GLY A 100 19.00 2.96 -5.78
CA GLY A 100 18.70 4.26 -6.38
C GLY A 100 17.22 4.50 -6.64
N ARG A 101 16.33 3.78 -5.93
CA ARG A 101 14.87 3.91 -6.02
C ARG A 101 14.23 3.84 -4.64
N MET A 102 13.24 4.65 -4.44
CA MET A 102 12.44 4.57 -3.22
C MET A 102 11.53 3.34 -3.25
N GLN A 103 11.55 2.61 -2.17
CA GLN A 103 10.68 1.48 -1.87
C GLN A 103 9.66 1.93 -0.85
N VAL A 104 8.39 1.65 -1.05
CA VAL A 104 7.32 2.05 -0.13
C VAL A 104 6.50 0.84 0.27
N PHE A 105 6.18 0.74 1.56
CA PHE A 105 5.44 -0.39 2.13
C PHE A 105 4.36 0.07 3.10
N ALA A 106 3.18 -0.50 2.98
CA ALA A 106 2.06 -0.33 3.91
C ALA A 106 1.45 -1.69 4.23
N HIS A 107 1.22 -1.97 5.51
CA HIS A 107 0.74 -3.27 5.97
C HIS A 107 -0.47 -3.11 6.90
N ASN A 108 -1.46 -3.96 6.69
CA ASN A 108 -2.61 -4.14 7.56
C ASN A 108 -2.63 -5.58 8.06
N GLY A 109 -2.29 -5.76 9.32
CA GLY A 109 -2.21 -7.08 9.93
C GLY A 109 -1.77 -7.04 11.38
N ASN A 110 -1.41 -8.22 11.90
CA ASN A 110 -0.81 -8.40 13.22
C ASN A 110 0.03 -9.68 13.20
N LEU A 111 1.34 -9.51 13.07
CA LEU A 111 2.31 -10.60 12.89
C LEU A 111 2.88 -10.99 14.25
N LYS A 112 2.34 -12.04 14.82
CA LYS A 112 2.78 -12.53 16.14
C LYS A 112 4.18 -13.15 16.05
N ASN A 113 5.04 -12.77 17.01
CA ASN A 113 6.38 -13.33 17.14
C ASN A 113 7.32 -13.12 15.93
N LEU A 114 7.06 -12.15 15.05
CA LEU A 114 7.92 -11.90 13.90
C LEU A 114 9.39 -11.67 14.32
N VAL A 115 9.63 -10.95 15.42
CA VAL A 115 10.96 -10.70 15.99
C VAL A 115 11.71 -12.01 16.32
N HIS A 116 11.00 -13.04 16.79
CA HIS A 116 11.57 -14.32 17.16
C HIS A 116 11.67 -15.31 15.98
N SER A 117 10.91 -15.08 14.91
CA SER A 117 10.77 -16.00 13.79
C SER A 117 11.74 -15.72 12.63
N SER A 118 12.47 -14.60 12.69
CA SER A 118 13.28 -14.16 11.57
C SER A 118 14.73 -13.87 11.99
N PRO A 119 15.73 -14.17 11.16
CA PRO A 119 17.12 -13.78 11.36
C PRO A 119 17.37 -12.27 11.15
N ILE A 120 16.40 -11.43 11.50
CA ILE A 120 16.36 -9.99 11.23
C ILE A 120 17.54 -9.23 11.86
N ASN A 121 18.13 -9.78 12.92
CA ASN A 121 19.30 -9.18 13.55
C ASN A 121 20.58 -9.25 12.68
N SER A 122 20.54 -9.91 11.53
CA SER A 122 21.65 -10.02 10.57
C SER A 122 21.38 -9.30 9.24
N GLY A 123 20.20 -8.69 9.05
CA GLY A 123 19.82 -7.98 7.84
C GLY A 123 20.52 -6.62 7.69
N CYS A 124 20.60 -6.12 6.46
CA CYS A 124 21.14 -4.79 6.17
C CYS A 124 20.18 -3.66 6.55
N PHE A 125 18.88 -3.96 6.60
CA PHE A 125 17.84 -2.98 6.95
C PHE A 125 17.43 -3.13 8.41
N GLN A 126 17.37 -2.00 9.11
CA GLN A 126 16.91 -1.94 10.49
C GLN A 126 15.62 -1.13 10.57
N PRO A 127 14.59 -1.59 11.31
CA PRO A 127 13.38 -0.80 11.53
C PRO A 127 13.72 0.46 12.35
N VAL A 128 13.11 1.59 11.99
CA VAL A 128 13.19 2.82 12.81
C VAL A 128 12.15 2.77 13.91
N GLY A 129 11.00 2.15 13.63
CA GLY A 129 9.92 1.91 14.60
C GLY A 129 9.97 0.52 15.22
N GLU A 130 9.02 0.26 16.09
CA GLU A 130 8.90 -0.96 16.89
C GLU A 130 7.80 -1.90 16.39
N THR A 131 7.13 -1.54 15.27
CA THR A 131 6.00 -2.31 14.77
C THR A 131 6.46 -3.53 13.97
N ASP A 132 5.65 -4.58 14.01
CA ASP A 132 5.75 -5.74 13.14
C ASP A 132 5.78 -5.35 11.64
N SER A 133 5.03 -4.32 11.26
CA SER A 133 4.99 -3.77 9.91
C SER A 133 6.34 -3.20 9.45
N ALA A 134 7.03 -2.42 10.32
CA ALA A 134 8.36 -1.87 10.03
C ALA A 134 9.38 -2.98 9.85
N LEU A 135 9.27 -4.04 10.65
CA LEU A 135 10.13 -5.21 10.62
C LEU A 135 9.87 -6.07 9.37
N ALA A 136 8.59 -6.29 9.02
CA ALA A 136 8.21 -7.00 7.79
C ALA A 136 8.75 -6.30 6.53
N PHE A 137 8.75 -4.97 6.52
CA PHE A 137 9.35 -4.21 5.42
C PHE A 137 10.87 -4.43 5.33
N CYS A 138 11.58 -4.39 6.44
CA CYS A 138 13.03 -4.68 6.45
C CYS A 138 13.32 -6.10 5.92
N LEU A 139 12.54 -7.10 6.33
CA LEU A 139 12.64 -8.47 5.82
C LEU A 139 12.44 -8.54 4.30
N LEU A 140 11.41 -7.88 3.78
CA LEU A 140 11.14 -7.83 2.35
C LEU A 140 12.31 -7.19 1.59
N LEU A 141 12.81 -6.05 2.07
CA LEU A 141 13.94 -5.35 1.44
C LEU A 141 15.22 -6.18 1.45
N ASP A 142 15.52 -6.90 2.52
CA ASP A 142 16.68 -7.79 2.58
C ASP A 142 16.60 -8.92 1.56
N ARG A 143 15.40 -9.44 1.26
CA ARG A 143 15.19 -10.44 0.21
C ARG A 143 15.30 -9.84 -1.19
N ILE A 144 14.65 -8.71 -1.45
CA ILE A 144 14.72 -8.00 -2.75
C ILE A 144 16.16 -7.60 -3.08
N ARG A 145 16.95 -7.12 -2.08
CA ARG A 145 18.35 -6.73 -2.26
C ARG A 145 19.23 -7.88 -2.75
N GLN A 146 18.90 -9.10 -2.41
CA GLN A 146 19.68 -10.29 -2.79
C GLN A 146 19.41 -10.75 -4.23
N LEU A 147 18.38 -10.22 -4.88
CA LEU A 147 18.05 -10.60 -6.25
C LEU A 147 19.12 -10.14 -7.25
N PRO A 148 19.48 -10.99 -8.22
CA PRO A 148 20.45 -10.62 -9.24
C PRO A 148 19.90 -9.53 -10.15
N HIS A 149 20.69 -8.50 -10.38
CA HIS A 149 20.37 -7.41 -11.30
C HIS A 149 21.64 -6.70 -11.76
N ALA A 150 21.60 -6.08 -12.96
CA ALA A 150 22.68 -5.22 -13.41
C ALA A 150 22.62 -3.86 -12.68
N ARG A 151 23.77 -3.20 -12.55
CA ARG A 151 23.86 -1.90 -11.87
C ARG A 151 22.87 -0.89 -12.48
N GLY A 152 22.06 -0.26 -11.64
CA GLY A 152 21.05 0.73 -12.02
C GLY A 152 19.78 0.16 -12.67
N GLN A 153 19.66 -1.16 -12.77
CA GLN A 153 18.46 -1.85 -13.22
C GLN A 153 17.69 -2.47 -12.04
N LEU A 154 16.41 -2.71 -12.24
CA LEU A 154 15.63 -3.53 -11.32
C LEU A 154 15.84 -5.02 -11.63
N PRO A 155 15.73 -5.90 -10.63
CA PRO A 155 15.59 -7.33 -10.86
C PRO A 155 14.40 -7.61 -11.80
N SER A 156 14.38 -8.77 -12.45
CA SER A 156 13.26 -9.14 -13.31
C SER A 156 11.92 -9.06 -12.55
N LEU A 157 10.83 -8.77 -13.26
CA LEU A 157 9.50 -8.74 -12.66
C LEU A 157 9.18 -10.08 -11.97
N GLN A 158 9.49 -11.19 -12.63
CA GLN A 158 9.22 -12.52 -12.07
C GLN A 158 9.97 -12.73 -10.76
N ALA A 159 11.28 -12.43 -10.70
CA ALA A 159 12.06 -12.61 -9.48
C ALA A 159 11.54 -11.74 -8.32
N ARG A 160 11.12 -10.50 -8.61
CA ARG A 160 10.49 -9.61 -7.60
C ARG A 160 9.17 -10.16 -7.12
N LEU A 161 8.31 -10.62 -8.04
CA LEU A 161 6.99 -11.19 -7.73
C LEU A 161 7.12 -12.47 -6.89
N ASP A 162 8.02 -13.37 -7.27
CA ASP A 162 8.29 -14.61 -6.53
C ASP A 162 8.76 -14.29 -5.09
N THR A 163 9.68 -13.33 -4.94
CA THR A 163 10.15 -12.90 -3.63
C THR A 163 9.02 -12.28 -2.78
N VAL A 164 8.17 -11.45 -3.38
CA VAL A 164 7.02 -10.87 -2.68
C VAL A 164 6.04 -11.97 -2.26
N ALA A 165 5.78 -12.96 -3.12
CA ALA A 165 4.92 -14.10 -2.83
C ALA A 165 5.47 -14.99 -1.70
N GLU A 166 6.79 -15.27 -1.71
CA GLU A 166 7.46 -16.01 -0.63
C GLU A 166 7.37 -15.28 0.72
N VAL A 167 7.61 -13.96 0.71
CA VAL A 167 7.48 -13.13 1.93
C VAL A 167 6.03 -13.10 2.39
N ALA A 168 5.06 -12.93 1.49
CA ALA A 168 3.65 -12.97 1.81
C ALA A 168 3.25 -14.29 2.49
N LEU A 169 3.69 -15.43 1.93
CA LEU A 169 3.44 -16.75 2.50
C LEU A 169 4.03 -16.88 3.92
N ALA A 170 5.26 -16.40 4.13
CA ALA A 170 5.91 -16.43 5.43
C ALA A 170 5.18 -15.54 6.47
N LEU A 171 4.74 -14.34 6.07
CA LEU A 171 4.01 -13.43 6.95
C LEU A 171 2.62 -13.97 7.32
N ARG A 172 1.88 -14.58 6.37
CA ARG A 172 0.57 -15.21 6.63
C ARG A 172 0.62 -16.29 7.70
N ALA A 173 1.73 -17.01 7.81
CA ALA A 173 1.93 -18.02 8.84
C ALA A 173 1.99 -17.41 10.27
N LEU A 174 2.30 -16.12 10.39
CA LEU A 174 2.41 -15.40 11.65
C LEU A 174 1.12 -14.66 12.05
N GLY A 175 0.21 -14.46 11.10
CA GLY A 175 -1.06 -13.77 11.32
C GLY A 175 -1.61 -13.10 10.05
N PRO A 176 -2.71 -12.34 10.16
CA PRO A 176 -3.23 -11.56 9.02
C PRO A 176 -2.16 -10.61 8.48
N ALA A 177 -1.95 -10.61 7.15
CA ALA A 177 -0.79 -9.99 6.53
C ALA A 177 -1.07 -9.34 5.17
N SER A 178 -2.14 -8.55 5.05
CA SER A 178 -2.37 -7.80 3.81
C SER A 178 -1.41 -6.63 3.68
N PHE A 179 -0.80 -6.43 2.51
CA PHE A 179 0.13 -5.34 2.31
C PHE A 179 0.16 -4.80 0.89
N LEU A 180 0.65 -3.58 0.76
CA LEU A 180 1.02 -2.89 -0.46
C LEU A 180 2.53 -2.65 -0.43
N TYR A 181 3.22 -3.00 -1.50
CA TYR A 181 4.63 -2.73 -1.69
C TYR A 181 4.87 -2.14 -3.09
N ALA A 182 5.58 -1.02 -3.17
CA ALA A 182 5.92 -0.40 -4.43
C ALA A 182 7.42 -0.12 -4.52
N ASP A 183 8.00 -0.37 -5.70
CA ASP A 183 9.43 -0.20 -5.99
C ASP A 183 9.72 0.86 -7.06
N SER A 184 8.80 1.82 -7.24
CA SER A 184 8.78 2.87 -8.26
C SER A 184 8.46 2.40 -9.69
N ASP A 185 8.41 1.11 -9.96
CA ASP A 185 8.05 0.50 -11.25
C ASP A 185 6.72 -0.27 -11.15
N VAL A 186 6.58 -1.07 -10.11
CA VAL A 186 5.44 -1.97 -9.90
C VAL A 186 4.86 -1.76 -8.51
N LEU A 187 3.55 -1.81 -8.44
CA LEU A 187 2.80 -1.99 -7.19
C LEU A 187 2.51 -3.49 -7.01
N PHE A 188 3.09 -4.08 -5.98
CA PHE A 188 2.76 -5.42 -5.52
C PHE A 188 1.72 -5.34 -4.41
N VAL A 189 0.68 -6.15 -4.52
CA VAL A 189 -0.46 -6.16 -3.59
C VAL A 189 -0.66 -7.57 -3.10
N HIS A 190 -0.64 -7.78 -1.80
CA HIS A 190 -1.02 -9.05 -1.20
C HIS A 190 -2.30 -8.89 -0.39
N ALA A 191 -3.34 -9.64 -0.73
CA ALA A 191 -4.59 -9.71 0.01
C ALA A 191 -4.64 -10.99 0.86
N ASP A 192 -4.95 -10.82 2.14
CA ASP A 192 -5.12 -11.94 3.08
C ASP A 192 -6.46 -11.79 3.81
N ARG A 193 -6.47 -11.93 5.10
CA ARG A 193 -7.60 -11.76 6.02
C ARG A 193 -7.47 -10.46 6.78
N ARG A 194 -8.59 -9.92 7.22
CA ARG A 194 -8.63 -8.80 8.16
C ARG A 194 -9.70 -9.03 9.22
N ARG A 195 -9.61 -8.34 10.33
CA ARG A 195 -10.73 -8.26 11.27
C ARG A 195 -11.85 -7.44 10.63
N GLN A 196 -12.98 -8.08 10.37
CA GLN A 196 -14.14 -7.43 9.76
C GLN A 196 -14.78 -6.47 10.77
N PRO A 197 -15.07 -5.21 10.41
CA PRO A 197 -15.63 -4.23 11.34
C PRO A 197 -16.93 -4.69 11.98
N LEU A 198 -17.85 -5.22 11.18
CA LEU A 198 -19.21 -5.58 11.63
C LEU A 198 -19.26 -6.85 12.51
N THR A 199 -18.44 -7.84 12.20
CA THR A 199 -18.50 -9.15 12.87
C THR A 199 -17.40 -9.37 13.90
N GLY A 200 -16.32 -8.58 13.83
CA GLY A 200 -15.13 -8.78 14.64
C GLY A 200 -14.32 -10.04 14.28
N GLN A 201 -14.77 -10.83 13.31
CA GLN A 201 -14.10 -12.06 12.86
C GLN A 201 -12.93 -11.73 11.92
N VAL A 202 -11.90 -12.57 11.90
CA VAL A 202 -10.75 -12.43 11.01
C VAL A 202 -11.01 -13.30 9.79
N THR A 203 -11.45 -12.66 8.70
CA THR A 203 -11.82 -13.31 7.42
C THR A 203 -11.43 -12.46 6.22
N ALA A 204 -11.42 -13.06 5.04
CA ALA A 204 -11.39 -12.34 3.75
C ALA A 204 -12.77 -11.70 3.45
N PRO A 205 -12.84 -10.70 2.57
CA PRO A 205 -11.72 -10.03 1.93
C PRO A 205 -11.05 -8.99 2.84
N ALA A 206 -9.76 -8.79 2.66
CA ALA A 206 -9.01 -7.74 3.35
C ALA A 206 -8.75 -6.52 2.47
N LEU A 207 -8.81 -6.70 1.16
CA LEU A 207 -8.65 -5.67 0.14
C LEU A 207 -9.69 -5.83 -0.96
N TYR A 208 -10.00 -4.70 -1.58
CA TYR A 208 -10.84 -4.59 -2.77
C TYR A 208 -10.05 -3.85 -3.85
N ARG A 209 -10.32 -4.17 -5.12
CA ARG A 209 -9.80 -3.44 -6.26
C ARG A 209 -10.94 -2.86 -7.11
N LEU A 210 -10.72 -1.69 -7.67
CA LEU A 210 -11.55 -1.07 -8.69
C LEU A 210 -10.71 -0.94 -9.96
N GLU A 211 -11.17 -1.58 -11.04
CA GLU A 211 -10.51 -1.54 -12.34
C GLU A 211 -11.28 -0.59 -13.27
N CYS A 212 -10.62 0.46 -13.72
CA CYS A 212 -11.18 1.44 -14.65
C CYS A 212 -10.39 1.38 -15.95
N PRO A 213 -10.95 0.71 -17.00
CA PRO A 213 -10.35 0.65 -18.32
C PRO A 213 -10.38 2.03 -19.01
N ALA A 214 -9.63 2.14 -20.10
CA ALA A 214 -9.61 3.36 -20.91
C ALA A 214 -11.03 3.83 -21.28
N GLY A 215 -11.23 5.15 -21.22
CA GLY A 215 -12.52 5.79 -21.50
C GLY A 215 -13.51 5.80 -20.33
N ARG A 216 -13.11 5.30 -19.16
CA ARG A 216 -13.90 5.39 -17.92
C ARG A 216 -13.09 6.10 -16.84
N GLU A 217 -13.59 7.22 -16.36
CA GLU A 217 -12.99 7.94 -15.23
C GLU A 217 -13.56 7.43 -13.90
N PRO A 218 -12.70 6.96 -12.97
CA PRO A 218 -13.14 6.63 -11.63
C PRO A 218 -13.47 7.92 -10.85
N LEU A 219 -14.45 7.85 -9.95
CA LEU A 219 -14.93 9.01 -9.18
C LEU A 219 -13.84 9.65 -8.30
N LEU A 220 -12.85 8.87 -7.90
CA LEU A 220 -11.79 9.28 -6.98
C LEU A 220 -10.47 9.72 -7.67
N VAL A 221 -10.45 9.81 -9.00
CA VAL A 221 -9.25 10.19 -9.76
C VAL A 221 -9.59 11.31 -10.72
N ARG A 222 -8.79 12.36 -10.72
CA ARG A 222 -9.01 13.54 -11.54
C ARG A 222 -7.69 14.10 -12.10
N ASP A 223 -7.82 15.10 -12.98
CA ASP A 223 -6.72 15.92 -13.48
C ASP A 223 -5.66 15.13 -14.25
N CYS A 224 -6.08 14.41 -15.30
CA CYS A 224 -5.14 13.97 -16.32
C CYS A 224 -4.59 15.18 -17.09
N GLU A 225 -3.30 15.15 -17.47
CA GLU A 225 -2.57 16.27 -18.08
C GLU A 225 -3.14 16.75 -19.43
N SER A 226 -3.95 15.93 -20.11
CA SER A 226 -4.61 16.26 -21.38
C SER A 226 -5.85 15.41 -21.61
N GLU A 227 -6.75 15.83 -22.54
CA GLU A 227 -7.90 15.04 -22.96
C GLU A 227 -7.52 13.70 -23.59
N GLU A 228 -6.40 13.66 -24.32
CA GLU A 228 -5.86 12.41 -24.89
C GLU A 228 -5.40 11.45 -23.78
N ALA A 229 -4.71 11.98 -22.78
CA ALA A 229 -4.30 11.21 -21.60
C ALA A 229 -5.52 10.71 -20.82
N ALA A 230 -6.57 11.53 -20.66
CA ALA A 230 -7.81 11.12 -20.00
C ALA A 230 -8.51 9.98 -20.76
N THR A 231 -8.60 10.06 -22.08
CA THR A 231 -9.21 9.02 -22.93
C THR A 231 -8.42 7.71 -22.91
N ALA A 232 -7.10 7.78 -22.84
CA ALA A 232 -6.20 6.61 -22.76
C ALA A 232 -5.93 6.13 -21.33
N GLN A 233 -6.47 6.82 -20.31
CA GLN A 233 -6.23 6.54 -18.91
C GLN A 233 -6.75 5.16 -18.52
N ARG A 234 -5.93 4.42 -17.80
CA ARG A 234 -6.29 3.19 -17.11
C ARG A 234 -5.93 3.35 -15.65
N VAL A 235 -6.81 2.95 -14.79
CA VAL A 235 -6.61 3.10 -13.34
C VAL A 235 -6.98 1.82 -12.62
N ILE A 236 -6.15 1.42 -11.69
CA ILE A 236 -6.49 0.45 -10.66
C ILE A 236 -6.38 1.14 -9.31
N LEU A 237 -7.48 1.13 -8.57
CA LEU A 237 -7.52 1.53 -7.17
C LEU A 237 -7.59 0.29 -6.28
N LEU A 238 -6.89 0.32 -5.17
CA LEU A 238 -6.92 -0.68 -4.11
C LEU A 238 -7.33 0.01 -2.81
N ALA A 239 -8.23 -0.60 -2.07
CA ALA A 239 -8.62 -0.12 -0.74
C ALA A 239 -9.04 -1.26 0.18
N SER A 240 -8.90 -1.05 1.48
CA SER A 240 -9.35 -2.02 2.50
C SER A 240 -10.87 -2.20 2.52
N VAL A 241 -11.60 -1.21 2.03
CA VAL A 241 -13.06 -1.19 1.88
C VAL A 241 -13.45 -0.51 0.57
N PRO A 242 -14.61 -0.80 -0.04
CA PRO A 242 -15.13 -0.01 -1.16
C PRO A 242 -15.32 1.45 -0.73
N LEU A 243 -14.77 2.39 -1.50
CA LEU A 243 -14.82 3.82 -1.18
C LEU A 243 -15.93 4.56 -1.93
N THR A 244 -16.50 3.93 -2.95
CA THR A 244 -17.57 4.48 -3.80
C THR A 244 -18.59 3.38 -4.11
N GLN A 245 -19.70 3.76 -4.75
CA GLN A 245 -20.73 2.81 -5.22
C GLN A 245 -20.34 2.13 -6.56
N GLU A 246 -19.12 2.32 -7.04
CA GLU A 246 -18.62 1.63 -8.22
C GLU A 246 -18.42 0.13 -7.96
N ALA A 247 -18.19 -0.65 -9.00
CA ALA A 247 -18.06 -2.11 -8.92
C ALA A 247 -16.70 -2.55 -8.37
N TRP A 248 -16.46 -2.36 -7.08
CA TRP A 248 -15.28 -2.87 -6.40
C TRP A 248 -15.29 -4.39 -6.34
N ILE A 249 -14.19 -4.99 -6.72
CA ILE A 249 -13.99 -6.44 -6.76
C ILE A 249 -13.25 -6.86 -5.48
N PRO A 250 -13.83 -7.73 -4.63
CA PRO A 250 -13.12 -8.27 -3.48
C PRO A 250 -11.93 -9.14 -3.94
N MET A 251 -10.77 -8.93 -3.37
CA MET A 251 -9.60 -9.77 -3.62
C MET A 251 -9.69 -11.08 -2.83
N ARG A 252 -9.16 -12.15 -3.42
CA ARG A 252 -9.14 -13.47 -2.78
C ARG A 252 -8.08 -13.52 -1.68
N GLU A 253 -8.34 -14.33 -0.68
CA GLU A 253 -7.33 -14.64 0.34
C GLU A 253 -6.12 -15.32 -0.30
N GLY A 254 -4.91 -14.79 -0.06
CA GLY A 254 -3.67 -15.28 -0.65
C GLY A 254 -3.38 -14.78 -2.06
N GLU A 255 -4.20 -13.90 -2.62
CA GLU A 255 -3.96 -13.32 -3.93
C GLU A 255 -2.82 -12.31 -3.86
N VAL A 256 -1.83 -12.45 -4.76
CA VAL A 256 -0.74 -11.49 -4.97
C VAL A 256 -0.84 -10.93 -6.39
N LEU A 257 -0.94 -9.62 -6.52
CA LEU A 257 -0.97 -8.92 -7.80
C LEU A 257 0.31 -8.13 -8.02
N ALA A 258 0.80 -8.10 -9.25
CA ALA A 258 1.74 -7.10 -9.74
C ALA A 258 1.00 -6.16 -10.68
N ILE A 259 1.01 -4.86 -10.37
CA ILE A 259 0.26 -3.84 -11.10
C ILE A 259 1.24 -2.78 -11.61
N ARG A 260 1.13 -2.42 -12.88
CA ARG A 260 1.93 -1.38 -13.52
C ARG A 260 1.06 -0.56 -14.45
N GLN A 261 1.13 0.77 -14.34
CA GLN A 261 0.44 1.70 -15.24
C GLN A 261 -1.07 1.39 -15.41
N GLY A 262 -1.76 1.09 -14.29
CA GLY A 262 -3.19 0.80 -14.29
C GLY A 262 -3.57 -0.56 -14.88
N GLU A 263 -2.62 -1.50 -14.98
CA GLU A 263 -2.87 -2.87 -15.47
C GLU A 263 -2.31 -3.92 -14.51
N ILE A 264 -3.03 -5.02 -14.32
CA ILE A 264 -2.53 -6.21 -13.66
C ILE A 264 -1.65 -6.96 -14.66
N ILE A 265 -0.33 -6.98 -14.42
CA ILE A 265 0.66 -7.59 -15.32
C ILE A 265 1.07 -9.00 -14.90
N ALA A 266 0.78 -9.39 -13.66
CA ALA A 266 0.97 -10.76 -13.18
C ALA A 266 0.13 -11.01 -11.91
N THR A 267 -0.20 -12.27 -11.69
CA THR A 267 -0.98 -12.74 -10.51
C THR A 267 -0.41 -14.05 -10.00
N VAL A 268 -0.31 -14.18 -8.69
CA VAL A 268 0.02 -15.42 -7.99
C VAL A 268 -1.06 -15.71 -6.95
N GLN A 269 -1.47 -16.95 -6.80
CA GLN A 269 -2.36 -17.42 -5.74
C GLN A 269 -1.57 -18.29 -4.77
N LEU A 270 -1.52 -17.89 -3.49
CA LEU A 270 -0.85 -18.61 -2.39
C LEU A 270 -1.77 -19.63 -1.73
#